data_ae4d0175e8cbeaa1c345fa7dcfdf8d46
#
_entry.id   ae4d0175e8cbeaa1c345fa7dcfdf8d46
#
_cell.length_a   1.000
_cell.length_b   1.000
_cell.length_c   1.000
_cell.angle_alpha   90.00
_cell.angle_beta   90.00
_cell.angle_gamma   90.00
#
_symmetry.space_group_name_H-M   'P 1'
#
loop_
_entity.id
_entity.type
_entity.pdbx_description
1 polymer ?
#
loop_
_entity_poly.entity_id
_entity_poly.type
_entity_poly.pdbx_seq_one_letter_code
_entity_poly.pdbx_strand_id
1 'polypeptide(L)'
;MQLGLEGKVAIVTGGSKGIGRATALGLIAEGASVLACARGKEALEETVRLAGAKSEGRIVGMQADLTQAQVIKDVVARCVEVFGRVDILVNNAGSARPGEFLKLPDEAWLDDWTLKFFGYMRMAREVLPHLQKQKSGVIVNVIGTGALKPMGSYMIGGAANAALNHFTKALADEGAKHGVRVVGINPGPILTERLQRFLSTFSAGSADAEEAMRKMTPLGRVGKSEEVADLVLFLASERAAFIHGANITIDGGANPGLMG
;
A
#
# COMPACT_ATOMS: atom_id res chain seq x y z
N MET A 1 19.98 10.37 -4.00
CA MET A 1 20.12 9.08 -4.75
C MET A 1 19.19 9.19 -5.94
N GLN A 2 19.67 8.99 -7.14
CA GLN A 2 18.76 8.91 -8.30
C GLN A 2 18.08 7.54 -8.32
N LEU A 3 16.75 7.52 -8.33
CA LEU A 3 15.95 6.29 -8.30
C LEU A 3 15.64 5.76 -9.71
N GLY A 4 15.74 6.60 -10.74
CA GLY A 4 15.43 6.21 -12.13
C GLY A 4 13.94 5.93 -12.35
N LEU A 5 13.08 6.68 -11.66
CA LEU A 5 11.61 6.57 -11.78
C LEU A 5 11.03 7.54 -12.82
N GLU A 6 11.84 8.43 -13.37
CA GLU A 6 11.44 9.35 -14.44
C GLU A 6 10.87 8.58 -15.64
N GLY A 7 9.71 9.03 -16.12
CA GLY A 7 9.00 8.41 -17.25
C GLY A 7 8.35 7.05 -16.95
N LYS A 8 8.47 6.51 -15.74
CA LYS A 8 7.73 5.31 -15.32
C LYS A 8 6.26 5.64 -15.09
N VAL A 9 5.39 4.66 -15.24
CA VAL A 9 3.95 4.78 -15.01
C VAL A 9 3.55 3.88 -13.84
N ALA A 10 2.91 4.47 -12.83
CA ALA A 10 2.49 3.78 -11.63
C ALA A 10 0.98 3.80 -11.42
N ILE A 11 0.42 2.70 -10.93
CA ILE A 11 -0.91 2.65 -10.33
C ILE A 11 -0.74 2.61 -8.81
N VAL A 12 -1.36 3.55 -8.08
CA VAL A 12 -1.35 3.58 -6.61
C VAL A 12 -2.77 3.43 -6.09
N THR A 13 -3.06 2.28 -5.46
CA THR A 13 -4.37 2.04 -4.86
C THR A 13 -4.45 2.66 -3.46
N GLY A 14 -5.61 3.22 -3.10
CA GLY A 14 -5.74 3.98 -1.85
C GLY A 14 -4.93 5.28 -1.84
N GLY A 15 -4.73 5.90 -3.01
CA GLY A 15 -3.88 7.08 -3.22
C GLY A 15 -4.43 8.41 -2.69
N SER A 16 -5.55 8.42 -1.98
CA SER A 16 -6.20 9.65 -1.53
C SER A 16 -5.71 10.18 -0.18
N LYS A 17 -5.11 9.34 0.69
CA LYS A 17 -4.72 9.68 2.06
C LYS A 17 -3.53 8.85 2.53
N GLY A 18 -2.88 9.29 3.61
CA GLY A 18 -1.83 8.54 4.32
C GLY A 18 -0.71 8.04 3.40
N ILE A 19 -0.31 6.79 3.58
CA ILE A 19 0.80 6.16 2.84
C ILE A 19 0.58 6.23 1.32
N GLY A 20 -0.64 5.95 0.85
CA GLY A 20 -0.93 5.97 -0.60
C GLY A 20 -0.80 7.36 -1.22
N ARG A 21 -1.26 8.42 -0.52
CA ARG A 21 -1.06 9.81 -0.95
C ARG A 21 0.41 10.15 -0.99
N ALA A 22 1.15 9.87 0.10
CA ALA A 22 2.58 10.16 0.18
C ALA A 22 3.36 9.43 -0.93
N THR A 23 3.01 8.17 -1.21
CA THR A 23 3.58 7.40 -2.32
C THR A 23 3.29 8.02 -3.69
N ALA A 24 2.04 8.42 -3.95
CA ALA A 24 1.66 9.03 -5.22
C ALA A 24 2.44 10.35 -5.44
N LEU A 25 2.50 11.20 -4.41
CA LEU A 25 3.23 12.46 -4.48
C LEU A 25 4.75 12.25 -4.62
N GLY A 26 5.31 11.27 -3.93
CA GLY A 26 6.73 10.94 -4.05
C GLY A 26 7.10 10.42 -5.44
N LEU A 27 6.29 9.53 -6.04
CA LEU A 27 6.48 9.06 -7.42
C LEU A 27 6.43 10.20 -8.44
N ILE A 28 5.48 11.13 -8.27
CA ILE A 28 5.39 12.33 -9.10
C ILE A 28 6.65 13.20 -8.95
N ALA A 29 7.16 13.39 -7.75
CA ALA A 29 8.37 14.18 -7.49
C ALA A 29 9.62 13.57 -8.13
N GLU A 30 9.64 12.24 -8.32
CA GLU A 30 10.70 11.50 -9.03
C GLU A 30 10.46 11.41 -10.56
N GLY A 31 9.51 12.18 -11.10
CA GLY A 31 9.23 12.25 -12.55
C GLY A 31 8.38 11.12 -13.13
N ALA A 32 7.77 10.29 -12.28
CA ALA A 32 6.84 9.27 -12.74
C ALA A 32 5.45 9.86 -13.08
N SER A 33 4.68 9.15 -13.90
CA SER A 33 3.24 9.38 -14.08
C SER A 33 2.45 8.43 -13.19
N VAL A 34 1.35 8.92 -12.58
CA VAL A 34 0.61 8.16 -11.57
C VAL A 34 -0.89 8.14 -11.87
N LEU A 35 -1.50 6.96 -11.90
CA LEU A 35 -2.93 6.81 -11.70
C LEU A 35 -3.17 6.48 -10.22
N ALA A 36 -3.74 7.42 -9.48
CA ALA A 36 -4.15 7.22 -8.08
C ALA A 36 -5.63 6.87 -8.03
N CYS A 37 -6.02 5.79 -7.34
CA CYS A 37 -7.42 5.44 -7.18
C CYS A 37 -7.83 5.29 -5.71
N ALA A 38 -9.06 5.68 -5.40
CA ALA A 38 -9.67 5.57 -4.08
C ALA A 38 -11.19 5.76 -4.16
N ARG A 39 -11.92 5.44 -3.07
CA ARG A 39 -13.37 5.64 -2.99
C ARG A 39 -13.78 7.10 -2.78
N GLY A 40 -13.00 7.85 -1.99
CA GLY A 40 -13.32 9.25 -1.64
C GLY A 40 -12.85 10.21 -2.72
N LYS A 41 -13.81 10.85 -3.40
CA LYS A 41 -13.57 11.74 -4.54
C LYS A 41 -12.80 13.00 -4.12
N GLU A 42 -13.27 13.71 -3.11
CA GLU A 42 -12.71 14.99 -2.68
C GLU A 42 -11.24 14.83 -2.19
N ALA A 43 -10.97 13.77 -1.42
CA ALA A 43 -9.62 13.51 -0.94
C ALA A 43 -8.66 13.08 -2.07
N LEU A 44 -9.19 12.50 -3.12
CA LEU A 44 -8.44 12.12 -4.31
C LEU A 44 -8.13 13.35 -5.19
N GLU A 45 -9.11 14.23 -5.39
CA GLU A 45 -8.94 15.51 -6.06
C GLU A 45 -7.91 16.40 -5.36
N GLU A 46 -7.91 16.40 -4.03
CA GLU A 46 -6.88 17.08 -3.23
C GLU A 46 -5.49 16.50 -3.49
N THR A 47 -5.35 15.17 -3.59
CA THR A 47 -4.06 14.55 -3.93
C THR A 47 -3.57 14.99 -5.30
N VAL A 48 -4.46 15.03 -6.30
CA VAL A 48 -4.16 15.52 -7.65
C VAL A 48 -3.73 16.99 -7.63
N ARG A 49 -4.46 17.83 -6.88
CA ARG A 49 -4.14 19.26 -6.73
C ARG A 49 -2.76 19.48 -6.10
N LEU A 50 -2.43 18.73 -5.06
CA LEU A 50 -1.13 18.82 -4.39
C LEU A 50 0.03 18.42 -5.31
N ALA A 51 -0.16 17.42 -6.16
CA ALA A 51 0.84 17.00 -7.13
C ALA A 51 1.05 18.05 -8.25
N GLY A 52 -0.03 18.66 -8.75
CA GLY A 52 0.01 19.58 -9.89
C GLY A 52 0.86 20.83 -9.71
N ALA A 53 1.17 21.21 -8.46
CA ALA A 53 1.87 22.47 -8.16
C ALA A 53 3.41 22.37 -8.23
N LYS A 54 4.04 21.20 -8.34
CA LYS A 54 5.47 21.04 -8.06
C LYS A 54 6.25 20.03 -8.91
N SER A 55 5.68 19.39 -9.93
CA SER A 55 6.38 18.27 -10.56
C SER A 55 6.24 18.19 -12.08
N GLU A 56 7.24 17.62 -12.74
CA GLU A 56 7.25 17.28 -14.15
C GLU A 56 6.38 16.06 -14.49
N GLY A 57 6.02 15.24 -13.47
CA GLY A 57 5.16 14.06 -13.62
C GLY A 57 3.67 14.41 -13.77
N ARG A 58 2.89 13.45 -14.24
CA ARG A 58 1.45 13.56 -14.44
C ARG A 58 0.71 12.69 -13.44
N ILE A 59 -0.37 13.21 -12.85
CA ILE A 59 -1.24 12.45 -11.97
C ILE A 59 -2.69 12.49 -12.46
N VAL A 60 -3.34 11.33 -12.44
CA VAL A 60 -4.78 11.17 -12.70
C VAL A 60 -5.42 10.52 -11.50
N GLY A 61 -6.46 11.15 -10.97
CA GLY A 61 -7.32 10.58 -9.92
C GLY A 61 -8.49 9.81 -10.52
N MET A 62 -8.74 8.59 -10.09
CA MET A 62 -9.90 7.79 -10.48
C MET A 62 -10.66 7.32 -9.24
N GLN A 63 -11.92 7.75 -9.09
CA GLN A 63 -12.78 7.20 -8.06
C GLN A 63 -13.06 5.72 -8.35
N ALA A 64 -12.71 4.83 -7.42
CA ALA A 64 -12.82 3.39 -7.62
C ALA A 64 -13.08 2.65 -6.31
N ASP A 65 -14.05 1.73 -6.33
CA ASP A 65 -14.27 0.75 -5.28
C ASP A 65 -13.66 -0.59 -5.68
N LEU A 66 -12.51 -0.91 -5.11
CA LEU A 66 -11.75 -2.12 -5.45
C LEU A 66 -12.35 -3.42 -4.85
N THR A 67 -13.49 -3.35 -4.19
CA THR A 67 -14.27 -4.56 -3.87
C THR A 67 -14.92 -5.15 -5.13
N GLN A 68 -15.12 -4.34 -6.15
CA GLN A 68 -15.77 -4.70 -7.40
C GLN A 68 -14.74 -5.11 -8.47
N ALA A 69 -14.82 -6.35 -8.94
CA ALA A 69 -13.85 -6.88 -9.90
C ALA A 69 -13.83 -6.12 -11.24
N GLN A 70 -14.98 -5.63 -11.70
CA GLN A 70 -15.04 -4.85 -12.94
C GLN A 70 -14.33 -3.51 -12.79
N VAL A 71 -14.52 -2.81 -11.67
CA VAL A 71 -13.86 -1.52 -11.40
C VAL A 71 -12.33 -1.66 -11.40
N ILE A 72 -11.80 -2.82 -10.95
CA ILE A 72 -10.36 -3.10 -11.00
C ILE A 72 -9.86 -3.14 -12.46
N LYS A 73 -10.59 -3.79 -13.36
CA LYS A 73 -10.26 -3.79 -14.80
C LYS A 73 -10.30 -2.39 -15.38
N ASP A 74 -11.30 -1.61 -15.00
CA ASP A 74 -11.47 -0.23 -15.49
C ASP A 74 -10.30 0.67 -15.01
N VAL A 75 -9.79 0.47 -13.79
CA VAL A 75 -8.61 1.19 -13.28
C VAL A 75 -7.36 0.89 -14.13
N VAL A 76 -7.11 -0.38 -14.44
CA VAL A 76 -5.94 -0.77 -15.25
C VAL A 76 -6.10 -0.28 -16.69
N ALA A 77 -7.29 -0.46 -17.29
CA ALA A 77 -7.61 0.03 -18.64
C ALA A 77 -7.43 1.54 -18.73
N ARG A 78 -7.91 2.30 -17.73
CA ARG A 78 -7.75 3.75 -17.68
C ARG A 78 -6.30 4.19 -17.59
N CYS A 79 -5.46 3.47 -16.83
CA CYS A 79 -4.04 3.76 -16.75
C CYS A 79 -3.36 3.57 -18.12
N VAL A 80 -3.66 2.48 -18.80
CA VAL A 80 -3.11 2.20 -20.13
C VAL A 80 -3.63 3.18 -21.18
N GLU A 81 -4.90 3.56 -21.12
CA GLU A 81 -5.49 4.57 -22.00
C GLU A 81 -4.79 5.93 -21.89
N VAL A 82 -4.53 6.38 -20.65
CA VAL A 82 -3.97 7.72 -20.41
C VAL A 82 -2.46 7.77 -20.64
N PHE A 83 -1.74 6.73 -20.19
CA PHE A 83 -0.28 6.76 -20.13
C PHE A 83 0.40 5.76 -21.09
N GLY A 84 -0.37 4.91 -21.78
CA GLY A 84 0.13 3.95 -22.75
C GLY A 84 0.75 2.68 -22.16
N ARG A 85 1.02 2.65 -20.84
CA ARG A 85 1.72 1.54 -20.18
C ARG A 85 1.44 1.49 -18.67
N VAL A 86 1.89 0.42 -18.02
CA VAL A 86 2.04 0.32 -16.56
C VAL A 86 3.41 -0.27 -16.25
N ASP A 87 4.17 0.34 -15.34
CA ASP A 87 5.48 -0.17 -14.89
C ASP A 87 5.47 -0.59 -13.43
N ILE A 88 4.66 0.10 -12.62
CA ILE A 88 4.64 -0.05 -11.17
C ILE A 88 3.19 -0.21 -10.70
N LEU A 89 2.95 -1.24 -9.90
CA LEU A 89 1.72 -1.37 -9.13
C LEU A 89 2.03 -1.23 -7.64
N VAL A 90 1.41 -0.25 -6.99
CA VAL A 90 1.43 -0.14 -5.52
C VAL A 90 0.06 -0.52 -4.96
N ASN A 91 -0.05 -1.73 -4.46
CA ASN A 91 -1.20 -2.19 -3.70
C ASN A 91 -1.12 -1.65 -2.27
N ASN A 92 -1.96 -0.65 -1.96
CA ASN A 92 -2.01 -0.02 -0.65
C ASN A 92 -3.45 0.12 -0.12
N ALA A 93 -4.46 0.08 -0.99
CA ALA A 93 -5.86 0.18 -0.57
C ALA A 93 -6.23 -0.97 0.35
N GLY A 94 -6.67 -0.68 1.56
CA GLY A 94 -7.14 -1.70 2.47
C GLY A 94 -7.42 -1.16 3.87
N SER A 95 -8.40 -1.76 4.50
CA SER A 95 -8.70 -1.56 5.91
C SER A 95 -9.19 -2.90 6.45
N ALA A 96 -9.10 -3.07 7.75
CA ALA A 96 -9.77 -4.16 8.41
C ALA A 96 -10.31 -3.66 9.75
N ARG A 97 -11.49 -4.12 10.10
CA ARG A 97 -12.17 -3.77 11.34
C ARG A 97 -11.49 -4.44 12.52
N PRO A 98 -11.15 -3.71 13.60
CA PRO A 98 -10.84 -4.34 14.86
C PRO A 98 -12.14 -4.87 15.49
N GLY A 99 -12.03 -5.85 16.38
CA GLY A 99 -13.18 -6.33 17.13
C GLY A 99 -12.87 -7.59 17.93
N GLU A 100 -13.81 -7.93 18.82
CA GLU A 100 -13.80 -9.17 19.58
C GLU A 100 -14.28 -10.33 18.69
N PHE A 101 -13.59 -11.44 18.71
CA PHE A 101 -13.84 -12.59 17.81
C PHE A 101 -15.32 -13.03 17.77
N LEU A 102 -15.94 -13.21 18.93
CA LEU A 102 -17.33 -13.67 19.01
C LEU A 102 -18.37 -12.62 18.57
N LYS A 103 -17.96 -11.36 18.40
CA LYS A 103 -18.84 -10.26 17.98
C LYS A 103 -18.66 -9.87 16.50
N LEU A 104 -17.68 -10.44 15.81
CA LEU A 104 -17.43 -10.16 14.41
C LEU A 104 -18.22 -11.14 13.52
N PRO A 105 -19.24 -10.67 12.80
CA PRO A 105 -20.03 -11.53 11.90
C PRO A 105 -19.21 -11.91 10.66
N ASP A 106 -19.62 -12.98 9.98
CA ASP A 106 -18.95 -13.49 8.77
C ASP A 106 -18.85 -12.43 7.66
N GLU A 107 -19.86 -11.57 7.53
CA GLU A 107 -19.89 -10.48 6.56
C GLU A 107 -18.73 -9.49 6.78
N ALA A 108 -18.34 -9.24 8.05
CA ALA A 108 -17.20 -8.39 8.33
C ALA A 108 -15.88 -8.98 7.82
N TRP A 109 -15.72 -10.31 7.92
CA TRP A 109 -14.58 -11.03 7.37
C TRP A 109 -14.56 -10.96 5.84
N LEU A 110 -15.68 -11.26 5.21
CA LEU A 110 -15.82 -11.27 3.75
C LEU A 110 -15.57 -9.89 3.14
N ASP A 111 -16.18 -8.84 3.70
CA ASP A 111 -16.03 -7.47 3.23
C ASP A 111 -14.57 -6.98 3.29
N ASP A 112 -13.94 -7.15 4.46
CA ASP A 112 -12.58 -6.67 4.67
C ASP A 112 -11.57 -7.46 3.81
N TRP A 113 -11.77 -8.77 3.66
CA TRP A 113 -10.95 -9.60 2.77
C TRP A 113 -11.19 -9.29 1.29
N THR A 114 -12.43 -8.97 0.91
CA THR A 114 -12.76 -8.59 -0.46
C THR A 114 -11.97 -7.36 -0.90
N LEU A 115 -11.82 -6.37 -0.02
CA LEU A 115 -11.00 -5.20 -0.31
C LEU A 115 -9.49 -5.50 -0.16
N LYS A 116 -9.08 -6.03 0.99
CA LYS A 116 -7.66 -6.12 1.35
C LYS A 116 -6.95 -7.23 0.58
N PHE A 117 -7.42 -8.48 0.68
CA PHE A 117 -6.75 -9.61 0.04
C PHE A 117 -7.14 -9.74 -1.44
N PHE A 118 -8.44 -9.84 -1.72
CA PHE A 118 -8.90 -10.02 -3.10
C PHE A 118 -8.66 -8.79 -3.97
N GLY A 119 -8.71 -7.57 -3.40
CA GLY A 119 -8.33 -6.35 -4.11
C GLY A 119 -6.89 -6.40 -4.61
N TYR A 120 -5.93 -6.77 -3.76
CA TYR A 120 -4.52 -6.88 -4.14
C TYR A 120 -4.29 -7.98 -5.19
N MET A 121 -4.87 -9.15 -4.96
CA MET A 121 -4.77 -10.29 -5.87
C MET A 121 -5.34 -9.95 -7.26
N ARG A 122 -6.52 -9.32 -7.30
CA ARG A 122 -7.17 -8.92 -8.55
C ARG A 122 -6.39 -7.84 -9.29
N MET A 123 -5.91 -6.79 -8.57
CA MET A 123 -5.06 -5.75 -9.17
C MET A 123 -3.78 -6.35 -9.76
N ALA A 124 -3.11 -7.24 -9.02
CA ALA A 124 -1.92 -7.92 -9.51
C ALA A 124 -2.23 -8.75 -10.77
N ARG A 125 -3.35 -9.48 -10.78
CA ARG A 125 -3.77 -10.31 -11.93
C ARG A 125 -4.06 -9.48 -13.18
N GLU A 126 -4.66 -8.31 -13.03
CA GLU A 126 -4.96 -7.43 -14.17
C GLU A 126 -3.70 -6.69 -14.68
N VAL A 127 -2.76 -6.33 -13.79
CA VAL A 127 -1.54 -5.61 -14.17
C VAL A 127 -0.45 -6.55 -14.71
N LEU A 128 -0.32 -7.76 -14.16
CA LEU A 128 0.77 -8.70 -14.49
C LEU A 128 0.94 -8.98 -16.00
N PRO A 129 -0.12 -9.17 -16.81
CA PRO A 129 0.03 -9.38 -18.25
C PRO A 129 0.72 -8.20 -18.97
N HIS A 130 0.49 -6.97 -18.54
CA HIS A 130 1.17 -5.78 -19.09
C HIS A 130 2.67 -5.80 -18.76
N LEU A 131 3.02 -6.10 -17.51
CA LEU A 131 4.41 -6.20 -17.06
C LEU A 131 5.15 -7.36 -17.76
N GLN A 132 4.49 -8.51 -17.89
CA GLN A 132 5.05 -9.68 -18.61
C GLN A 132 5.35 -9.36 -20.07
N LYS A 133 4.44 -8.68 -20.76
CA LYS A 133 4.64 -8.25 -22.15
C LYS A 133 5.84 -7.31 -22.27
N GLN A 134 6.05 -6.44 -21.29
CA GLN A 134 7.19 -5.51 -21.22
C GLN A 134 8.50 -6.18 -20.77
N LYS A 135 8.42 -7.41 -20.22
CA LYS A 135 9.52 -8.12 -19.54
C LYS A 135 10.20 -7.28 -18.45
N SER A 136 9.43 -6.42 -17.82
CA SER A 136 9.90 -5.46 -16.81
C SER A 136 8.73 -4.94 -15.98
N GLY A 137 8.96 -4.65 -14.74
CA GLY A 137 8.02 -3.99 -13.86
C GLY A 137 8.12 -4.44 -12.41
N VAL A 138 7.39 -3.77 -11.54
CA VAL A 138 7.39 -4.09 -10.12
C VAL A 138 5.99 -3.98 -9.49
N ILE A 139 5.68 -4.93 -8.63
CA ILE A 139 4.49 -4.91 -7.77
C ILE A 139 4.96 -4.74 -6.32
N VAL A 140 4.52 -3.68 -5.67
CA VAL A 140 4.79 -3.40 -4.24
C VAL A 140 3.49 -3.55 -3.47
N ASN A 141 3.44 -4.49 -2.53
CA ASN A 141 2.30 -4.73 -1.66
C ASN A 141 2.52 -4.08 -0.28
N VAL A 142 1.76 -3.05 0.06
CA VAL A 142 1.80 -2.40 1.39
C VAL A 142 0.84 -3.14 2.32
N ILE A 143 1.37 -4.00 3.18
CA ILE A 143 0.63 -5.03 3.91
C ILE A 143 0.35 -4.60 5.36
N GLY A 144 1.33 -4.75 6.24
CA GLY A 144 1.28 -4.35 7.64
C GLY A 144 1.80 -5.42 8.61
N THR A 145 2.39 -4.96 9.73
CA THR A 145 3.01 -5.83 10.76
C THR A 145 2.02 -6.75 11.47
N GLY A 146 0.71 -6.58 11.31
CA GLY A 146 -0.29 -7.56 11.77
C GLY A 146 -0.11 -8.95 11.16
N ALA A 147 0.64 -9.09 10.06
CA ALA A 147 1.07 -10.37 9.50
C ALA A 147 2.05 -11.12 10.39
N LEU A 148 2.85 -10.41 11.18
CA LEU A 148 3.98 -10.92 11.95
C LEU A 148 3.68 -10.96 13.46
N LYS A 149 2.85 -10.03 13.93
CA LYS A 149 2.45 -9.91 15.34
C LYS A 149 0.94 -10.11 15.46
N PRO A 150 0.47 -11.31 15.77
CA PRO A 150 -0.95 -11.58 15.96
C PRO A 150 -1.54 -10.77 17.12
N MET A 151 -2.72 -10.19 16.90
CA MET A 151 -3.47 -9.46 17.91
C MET A 151 -4.92 -9.94 17.93
N GLY A 152 -5.42 -10.35 19.10
CA GLY A 152 -6.78 -10.84 19.26
C GLY A 152 -7.86 -9.83 18.87
N SER A 153 -7.58 -8.54 19.00
CA SER A 153 -8.49 -7.46 18.58
C SER A 153 -8.40 -7.10 17.09
N TYR A 154 -7.49 -7.74 16.31
CA TYR A 154 -7.26 -7.42 14.89
C TYR A 154 -7.13 -8.68 14.01
N MET A 155 -7.93 -9.71 14.30
CA MET A 155 -7.83 -11.02 13.64
C MET A 155 -8.08 -10.94 12.13
N ILE A 156 -9.12 -10.23 11.68
CA ILE A 156 -9.45 -10.08 10.25
C ILE A 156 -8.26 -9.52 9.48
N GLY A 157 -7.72 -8.41 9.97
CA GLY A 157 -6.61 -7.72 9.32
C GLY A 157 -5.29 -8.49 9.42
N GLY A 158 -5.00 -9.10 10.56
CA GLY A 158 -3.81 -9.91 10.78
C GLY A 158 -3.77 -11.11 9.84
N ALA A 159 -4.86 -11.86 9.75
CA ALA A 159 -4.97 -13.01 8.84
C ALA A 159 -4.86 -12.60 7.37
N ALA A 160 -5.52 -11.52 6.95
CA ALA A 160 -5.39 -10.99 5.59
C ALA A 160 -3.95 -10.54 5.27
N ASN A 161 -3.27 -9.91 6.23
CA ASN A 161 -1.87 -9.50 6.07
C ASN A 161 -0.94 -10.72 5.96
N ALA A 162 -1.14 -11.76 6.77
CA ALA A 162 -0.36 -13.00 6.67
C ALA A 162 -0.56 -13.69 5.31
N ALA A 163 -1.81 -13.76 4.85
CA ALA A 163 -2.12 -14.26 3.51
C ALA A 163 -1.43 -13.43 2.40
N LEU A 164 -1.36 -12.11 2.53
CA LEU A 164 -0.67 -11.24 1.59
C LEU A 164 0.85 -11.40 1.61
N ASN A 165 1.47 -11.65 2.78
CA ASN A 165 2.89 -11.97 2.85
C ASN A 165 3.20 -13.24 2.08
N HIS A 166 2.40 -14.30 2.26
CA HIS A 166 2.53 -15.55 1.52
C HIS A 166 2.28 -15.34 0.01
N PHE A 167 1.20 -14.64 -0.34
CA PHE A 167 0.86 -14.32 -1.73
C PHE A 167 1.96 -13.54 -2.43
N THR A 168 2.57 -12.56 -1.76
CA THR A 168 3.69 -11.76 -2.30
C THR A 168 4.85 -12.66 -2.71
N LYS A 169 5.22 -13.63 -1.87
CA LYS A 169 6.31 -14.56 -2.17
C LYS A 169 5.96 -15.49 -3.35
N ALA A 170 4.77 -16.06 -3.35
CA ALA A 170 4.32 -16.93 -4.43
C ALA A 170 4.21 -16.18 -5.78
N LEU A 171 3.68 -14.95 -5.77
CA LEU A 171 3.60 -14.12 -6.96
C LEU A 171 4.99 -13.67 -7.46
N ALA A 172 5.96 -13.52 -6.55
CA ALA A 172 7.34 -13.24 -6.93
C ALA A 172 7.94 -14.39 -7.75
N ASP A 173 7.77 -15.63 -7.33
CA ASP A 173 8.26 -16.79 -8.06
C ASP A 173 7.66 -16.87 -9.49
N GLU A 174 6.38 -16.46 -9.65
CA GLU A 174 5.75 -16.34 -10.97
C GLU A 174 6.30 -15.16 -11.78
N GLY A 175 6.44 -14.00 -11.14
CA GLY A 175 6.94 -12.76 -11.78
C GLY A 175 8.37 -12.89 -12.29
N ALA A 176 9.23 -13.61 -11.58
CA ALA A 176 10.64 -13.80 -11.95
C ALA A 176 10.83 -14.36 -13.35
N LYS A 177 9.95 -15.27 -13.79
CA LYS A 177 9.97 -15.88 -15.12
C LYS A 177 9.85 -14.85 -16.25
N HIS A 178 9.37 -13.67 -15.93
CA HIS A 178 9.02 -12.61 -16.88
C HIS A 178 9.75 -11.28 -16.60
N GLY A 179 10.74 -11.27 -15.72
CA GLY A 179 11.46 -10.05 -15.36
C GLY A 179 10.63 -9.08 -14.50
N VAL A 180 9.57 -9.57 -13.83
CA VAL A 180 8.72 -8.76 -12.95
C VAL A 180 9.09 -9.00 -11.51
N ARG A 181 9.42 -7.94 -10.78
CA ARG A 181 9.70 -8.01 -9.33
C ARG A 181 8.41 -7.88 -8.53
N VAL A 182 8.31 -8.61 -7.44
CA VAL A 182 7.23 -8.48 -6.46
C VAL A 182 7.82 -8.41 -5.06
N VAL A 183 7.43 -7.42 -4.30
CA VAL A 183 7.92 -7.18 -2.93
C VAL A 183 6.79 -6.74 -2.01
N GLY A 184 6.91 -7.05 -0.74
CA GLY A 184 5.99 -6.63 0.30
C GLY A 184 6.64 -5.64 1.27
N ILE A 185 5.83 -4.79 1.86
CA ILE A 185 6.20 -3.92 2.98
C ILE A 185 5.22 -4.20 4.12
N ASN A 186 5.76 -4.37 5.33
CA ASN A 186 4.99 -4.48 6.56
C ASN A 186 5.18 -3.22 7.42
N PRO A 187 4.39 -2.14 7.20
CA PRO A 187 4.42 -0.98 8.08
C PRO A 187 3.90 -1.32 9.48
N GLY A 188 4.54 -0.76 10.49
CA GLY A 188 4.07 -0.75 11.87
C GLY A 188 3.06 0.37 12.14
N PRO A 189 3.12 0.99 13.33
CA PRO A 189 2.27 2.12 13.68
C PRO A 189 2.73 3.37 12.90
N ILE A 190 1.96 3.76 11.89
CA ILE A 190 2.21 4.93 11.04
C ILE A 190 1.15 5.98 11.31
N LEU A 191 1.59 7.24 11.50
CA LEU A 191 0.71 8.39 11.72
C LEU A 191 -0.13 8.65 10.46
N THR A 192 -1.36 8.19 10.52
CA THR A 192 -2.38 8.37 9.48
C THR A 192 -3.68 8.77 10.15
N GLU A 193 -4.63 9.35 9.40
CA GLU A 193 -5.96 9.63 9.92
C GLU A 193 -6.64 8.37 10.52
N ARG A 194 -6.26 7.19 10.05
CA ARG A 194 -6.74 5.92 10.60
C ARG A 194 -6.19 5.65 11.99
N LEU A 195 -4.89 5.84 12.23
CA LEU A 195 -4.28 5.66 13.55
C LEU A 195 -4.82 6.72 14.51
N GLN A 196 -4.95 7.97 14.08
CA GLN A 196 -5.53 9.04 14.89
C GLN A 196 -6.96 8.70 15.35
N ARG A 197 -7.81 8.23 14.44
CA ARG A 197 -9.17 7.77 14.79
C ARG A 197 -9.16 6.57 15.73
N PHE A 198 -8.26 5.62 15.55
CA PHE A 198 -8.11 4.48 16.44
C PHE A 198 -7.74 4.94 17.86
N LEU A 199 -6.76 5.80 17.98
CA LEU A 199 -6.31 6.35 19.27
C LEU A 199 -7.40 7.19 19.96
N SER A 200 -8.13 8.03 19.23
CA SER A 200 -9.21 8.83 19.78
C SER A 200 -10.36 8.00 20.39
N THR A 201 -10.48 6.74 19.99
CA THR A 201 -11.48 5.81 20.57
C THR A 201 -11.07 5.30 21.95
N PHE A 202 -9.76 5.32 22.27
CA PHE A 202 -9.21 4.74 23.49
C PHE A 202 -8.57 5.76 24.44
N SER A 203 -8.42 7.02 24.03
CA SER A 203 -7.73 8.05 24.84
C SER A 203 -8.66 9.18 25.21
N ALA A 204 -8.72 9.50 26.51
CA ALA A 204 -9.55 10.58 27.03
C ALA A 204 -8.95 12.00 26.82
N GLY A 205 -7.72 12.10 26.29
CA GLY A 205 -7.03 13.37 26.04
C GLY A 205 -5.88 13.27 25.04
N SER A 206 -5.43 14.42 24.51
CA SER A 206 -4.34 14.49 23.51
C SER A 206 -2.98 14.04 24.05
N ALA A 207 -2.68 14.34 25.31
CA ALA A 207 -1.42 13.95 25.97
C ALA A 207 -1.32 12.43 26.16
N ASP A 208 -2.43 11.78 26.50
CA ASP A 208 -2.50 10.32 26.64
C ASP A 208 -2.31 9.61 25.29
N ALA A 209 -2.84 10.19 24.22
CA ALA A 209 -2.67 9.67 22.86
C ALA A 209 -1.22 9.79 22.39
N GLU A 210 -0.52 10.90 22.67
CA GLU A 210 0.88 11.10 22.34
C GLU A 210 1.78 10.11 23.10
N GLU A 211 1.56 9.95 24.40
CA GLU A 211 2.30 8.99 25.21
C GLU A 211 2.03 7.53 24.76
N ALA A 212 0.80 7.19 24.41
CA ALA A 212 0.46 5.90 23.84
C ALA A 212 1.19 5.66 22.52
N MET A 213 1.30 6.68 21.65
CA MET A 213 2.09 6.59 20.41
C MET A 213 3.57 6.37 20.67
N ARG A 214 4.15 7.06 21.65
CA ARG A 214 5.57 6.88 22.03
C ARG A 214 5.87 5.46 22.49
N LYS A 215 4.93 4.83 23.19
CA LYS A 215 5.07 3.45 23.69
C LYS A 215 4.88 2.37 22.62
N MET A 216 4.40 2.72 21.42
CA MET A 216 4.15 1.75 20.35
C MET A 216 5.43 1.20 19.71
N THR A 217 6.55 1.93 19.80
CA THR A 217 7.80 1.53 19.16
C THR A 217 9.01 1.80 20.04
N PRO A 218 10.07 0.99 19.95
CA PRO A 218 11.35 1.27 20.59
C PRO A 218 11.97 2.62 20.21
N LEU A 219 11.70 3.13 18.99
CA LEU A 219 12.17 4.46 18.57
C LEU A 219 11.42 5.61 19.28
N GLY A 220 10.45 5.34 20.16
CA GLY A 220 9.72 6.34 20.93
C GLY A 220 8.82 7.25 20.10
N ARG A 221 8.47 6.86 18.89
CA ARG A 221 7.54 7.58 18.00
C ARG A 221 6.87 6.65 17.02
N VAL A 222 5.74 7.04 16.49
CA VAL A 222 5.16 6.39 15.29
C VAL A 222 5.87 6.87 14.03
N GLY A 223 5.84 6.05 12.99
CA GLY A 223 6.38 6.40 11.68
C GLY A 223 5.47 7.42 10.95
N LYS A 224 6.03 8.11 9.95
CA LYS A 224 5.30 8.99 9.04
C LYS A 224 4.93 8.25 7.77
N SER A 225 3.88 8.71 7.08
CA SER A 225 3.47 8.16 5.78
C SER A 225 4.59 8.29 4.74
N GLU A 226 5.36 9.37 4.79
CA GLU A 226 6.48 9.66 3.91
C GLU A 226 7.62 8.64 4.08
N GLU A 227 7.91 8.19 5.32
CA GLU A 227 8.95 7.18 5.56
C GLU A 227 8.63 5.83 4.91
N VAL A 228 7.32 5.48 4.86
CA VAL A 228 6.89 4.28 4.13
C VAL A 228 6.91 4.52 2.63
N ALA A 229 6.51 5.72 2.17
CA ALA A 229 6.56 6.09 0.77
C ALA A 229 7.99 6.04 0.22
N ASP A 230 8.96 6.56 0.95
CA ASP A 230 10.39 6.52 0.57
C ASP A 230 10.86 5.07 0.34
N LEU A 231 10.44 4.13 1.21
CA LEU A 231 10.72 2.72 1.02
C LEU A 231 10.01 2.14 -0.21
N VAL A 232 8.76 2.54 -0.48
CA VAL A 232 8.04 2.14 -1.71
C VAL A 232 8.79 2.61 -2.94
N LEU A 233 9.23 3.88 -2.99
CA LEU A 233 9.96 4.45 -4.12
C LEU A 233 11.29 3.72 -4.34
N PHE A 234 12.04 3.46 -3.27
CA PHE A 234 13.28 2.69 -3.34
C PHE A 234 13.03 1.29 -3.92
N LEU A 235 12.03 0.57 -3.41
CA LEU A 235 11.70 -0.78 -3.87
C LEU A 235 11.14 -0.79 -5.30
N ALA A 236 10.47 0.28 -5.73
CA ALA A 236 10.01 0.44 -7.11
C ALA A 236 11.14 0.71 -8.10
N SER A 237 12.29 1.17 -7.62
CA SER A 237 13.44 1.61 -8.43
C SER A 237 14.37 0.46 -8.83
N GLU A 238 15.23 0.72 -9.82
CA GLU A 238 16.31 -0.18 -10.23
C GLU A 238 17.39 -0.35 -9.14
N ARG A 239 17.42 0.53 -8.14
CA ARG A 239 18.34 0.44 -6.99
C ARG A 239 18.03 -0.77 -6.10
N ALA A 240 16.80 -1.27 -6.18
CA ALA A 240 16.34 -2.46 -5.48
C ALA A 240 16.24 -3.71 -6.38
N ALA A 241 16.97 -3.73 -7.51
CA ALA A 241 16.85 -4.78 -8.54
C ALA A 241 17.07 -6.20 -8.00
N PHE A 242 17.87 -6.37 -6.94
CA PHE A 242 18.12 -7.69 -6.32
C PHE A 242 17.19 -8.01 -5.13
N ILE A 243 16.23 -7.11 -4.82
CA ILE A 243 15.22 -7.36 -3.78
C ILE A 243 13.96 -7.90 -4.47
N HIS A 244 13.67 -9.19 -4.21
CA HIS A 244 12.56 -9.91 -4.83
C HIS A 244 11.97 -10.95 -3.89
N GLY A 245 10.64 -11.04 -3.81
CA GLY A 245 9.94 -11.98 -2.92
C GLY A 245 10.12 -11.70 -1.43
N ALA A 246 10.74 -10.59 -1.05
CA ALA A 246 10.93 -10.19 0.33
C ALA A 246 9.72 -9.40 0.85
N ASN A 247 9.43 -9.56 2.14
CA ASN A 247 8.51 -8.72 2.90
C ASN A 247 9.31 -7.90 3.90
N ILE A 248 9.48 -6.60 3.66
CA ILE A 248 10.34 -5.72 4.45
C ILE A 248 9.51 -5.04 5.54
N THR A 249 9.97 -5.14 6.79
CA THR A 249 9.33 -4.49 7.92
C THR A 249 9.87 -3.08 8.11
N ILE A 250 8.96 -2.11 8.31
CA ILE A 250 9.26 -0.73 8.66
C ILE A 250 8.34 -0.30 9.81
N ASP A 251 8.79 -0.47 11.05
CA ASP A 251 7.94 -0.39 12.23
C ASP A 251 8.58 0.25 13.46
N GLY A 252 9.78 0.82 13.34
CA GLY A 252 10.48 1.42 14.46
C GLY A 252 10.86 0.43 15.55
N GLY A 253 10.99 -0.86 15.22
CA GLY A 253 11.31 -1.93 16.15
C GLY A 253 10.10 -2.46 16.94
N ALA A 254 8.87 -2.12 16.55
CA ALA A 254 7.66 -2.54 17.28
C ALA A 254 7.40 -4.06 17.27
N ASN A 255 7.96 -4.76 16.28
CA ASN A 255 7.86 -6.21 16.19
C ASN A 255 9.09 -6.89 16.83
N PRO A 256 8.95 -7.64 17.94
CA PRO A 256 10.06 -8.27 18.62
C PRO A 256 10.54 -9.56 17.95
N GLY A 257 9.94 -9.98 16.85
CA GLY A 257 10.29 -11.24 16.19
C GLY A 257 11.67 -11.21 15.53
N LEU A 258 12.44 -12.31 15.67
CA LEU A 258 13.71 -12.50 14.96
C LEU A 258 13.51 -12.88 13.49
N MET A 259 12.29 -13.27 13.12
CA MET A 259 11.92 -13.58 11.74
C MET A 259 10.94 -12.52 11.25
N GLY A 260 11.43 -11.64 10.43
CA GLY A 260 10.65 -10.67 9.67
C GLY A 260 10.19 -11.26 8.34
#